data_b0878d9c5e241d124681f2b914fab96d
#
_entry.id   b0878d9c5e241d124681f2b914fab96d
#
_cell.length_a   1.000
_cell.length_b   1.000
_cell.length_c   1.000
_cell.angle_alpha   90.00
_cell.angle_beta   90.00
_cell.angle_gamma   90.00
#
_symmetry.space_group_name_H-M   'P 1'
#
loop_
_entity.id
_entity.type
_entity.pdbx_description
1 polymer ?
#
loop_
_entity_poly.entity_id
_entity_poly.type
_entity_poly.pdbx_seq_one_letter_code
_entity_poly.pdbx_strand_id
1 'polypeptide(L)'
;MTRELEGRVALVTGAGRNIGAAIARDLAAGGAAVVVNARSNAAEAGAVAEAIRAGGGRAAVALGDVADPAAAEAMVRAATDAFGRLDILVNNAAIRREVAFEEMDFAAWRAVLDVCLDGAFHVTRAALAALKASGSATIVNIGGLTGHTGAPHRAHVVTAKAGLAGLTRALAHDLAGSGITVNLVAPGMIDTARGPGGSATPHAPGHRAGRRTLVGREGTAEEVAAAVRFLCGPGARYVTGQSIHVNGGAFLGG
;
A
#
# COMPACT_ATOMS: atom_id res chain seq x y z
N MET A 1 -22.90 -6.78 -5.02
CA MET A 1 -21.82 -6.44 -4.07
C MET A 1 -22.25 -5.21 -3.30
N THR A 2 -22.05 -5.18 -1.99
CA THR A 2 -22.35 -4.01 -1.15
C THR A 2 -21.42 -2.86 -1.51
N ARG A 3 -21.94 -1.63 -1.55
CA ARG A 3 -21.16 -0.39 -1.82
C ARG A 3 -20.86 0.32 -0.50
N GLU A 4 -20.24 -0.39 0.44
CA GLU A 4 -19.99 0.08 1.81
C GLU A 4 -19.00 1.25 1.90
N LEU A 5 -18.31 1.57 0.80
CA LEU A 5 -17.40 2.71 0.68
C LEU A 5 -17.98 3.85 -0.16
N GLU A 6 -19.30 3.83 -0.43
CA GLU A 6 -19.95 4.88 -1.20
C GLU A 6 -19.72 6.26 -0.58
N GLY A 7 -19.42 7.24 -1.42
CA GLY A 7 -19.14 8.61 -0.99
C GLY A 7 -17.75 8.83 -0.38
N ARG A 8 -16.93 7.78 -0.22
CA ARG A 8 -15.55 7.91 0.26
C ARG A 8 -14.58 8.11 -0.89
N VAL A 9 -13.44 8.73 -0.60
CA VAL A 9 -12.33 8.98 -1.54
C VAL A 9 -11.06 8.31 -1.01
N ALA A 10 -10.41 7.54 -1.87
CA ALA A 10 -9.18 6.83 -1.57
C ALA A 10 -8.01 7.33 -2.42
N LEU A 11 -6.85 7.52 -1.80
CA LEU A 11 -5.56 7.65 -2.48
C LEU A 11 -4.75 6.37 -2.28
N VAL A 12 -4.36 5.71 -3.38
CA VAL A 12 -3.54 4.50 -3.34
C VAL A 12 -2.20 4.78 -4.02
N THR A 13 -1.11 4.75 -3.25
CA THR A 13 0.23 4.99 -3.80
C THR A 13 0.80 3.75 -4.49
N GLY A 14 1.53 3.95 -5.61
CA GLY A 14 2.07 2.85 -6.39
C GLY A 14 0.99 1.91 -6.95
N ALA A 15 -0.15 2.48 -7.38
CA ALA A 15 -1.35 1.74 -7.77
C ALA A 15 -1.42 1.37 -9.27
N GLY A 16 -0.38 1.64 -10.07
CA GLY A 16 -0.39 1.35 -11.50
C GLY A 16 -0.36 -0.14 -11.85
N ARG A 17 0.01 -1.03 -10.91
CA ARG A 17 0.11 -2.48 -11.16
C ARG A 17 0.02 -3.32 -9.89
N ASN A 18 -0.06 -4.64 -10.07
CA ASN A 18 0.01 -5.67 -9.01
C ASN A 18 -0.95 -5.37 -7.83
N ILE A 19 -0.46 -5.49 -6.59
CA ILE A 19 -1.24 -5.30 -5.35
C ILE A 19 -1.90 -3.92 -5.32
N GLY A 20 -1.19 -2.85 -5.68
CA GLY A 20 -1.75 -1.50 -5.67
C GLY A 20 -2.92 -1.34 -6.65
N ALA A 21 -2.81 -1.92 -7.85
CA ALA A 21 -3.90 -1.91 -8.84
C ALA A 21 -5.11 -2.73 -8.37
N ALA A 22 -4.89 -3.89 -7.75
CA ALA A 22 -5.96 -4.70 -7.19
C ALA A 22 -6.68 -3.95 -6.06
N ILE A 23 -5.92 -3.31 -5.15
CA ILE A 23 -6.49 -2.47 -4.08
C ILE A 23 -7.34 -1.33 -4.67
N ALA A 24 -6.81 -0.60 -5.68
CA ALA A 24 -7.53 0.51 -6.29
C ALA A 24 -8.86 0.06 -6.91
N ARG A 25 -8.86 -1.07 -7.63
CA ARG A 25 -10.06 -1.64 -8.24
C ARG A 25 -11.06 -2.13 -7.19
N ASP A 26 -10.60 -2.80 -6.13
CA ASP A 26 -11.49 -3.36 -5.11
C ASP A 26 -12.10 -2.26 -4.24
N LEU A 27 -11.38 -1.20 -3.88
CA LEU A 27 -11.94 -0.03 -3.21
C LEU A 27 -12.99 0.67 -4.10
N ALA A 28 -12.74 0.78 -5.40
CA ALA A 28 -13.71 1.32 -6.34
C ALA A 28 -14.96 0.44 -6.48
N ALA A 29 -14.82 -0.89 -6.49
CA ALA A 29 -15.92 -1.84 -6.47
C ALA A 29 -16.76 -1.71 -5.19
N GLY A 30 -16.14 -1.32 -4.05
CA GLY A 30 -16.81 -0.95 -2.82
C GLY A 30 -17.51 0.40 -2.84
N GLY A 31 -17.40 1.18 -3.93
CA GLY A 31 -18.06 2.48 -4.12
C GLY A 31 -17.16 3.70 -3.89
N ALA A 32 -15.91 3.54 -3.49
CA ALA A 32 -15.01 4.66 -3.32
C ALA A 32 -14.64 5.32 -4.66
N ALA A 33 -14.44 6.64 -4.67
CA ALA A 33 -13.68 7.29 -5.72
C ALA A 33 -12.18 7.09 -5.43
N VAL A 34 -11.38 6.81 -6.45
CA VAL A 34 -9.99 6.40 -6.24
C VAL A 34 -9.00 7.28 -7.01
N VAL A 35 -8.01 7.81 -6.32
CA VAL A 35 -6.83 8.41 -6.95
C VAL A 35 -5.75 7.33 -7.08
N VAL A 36 -5.41 7.01 -8.32
CA VAL A 36 -4.39 6.03 -8.70
C VAL A 36 -3.06 6.75 -8.83
N ASN A 37 -2.15 6.55 -7.88
CA ASN A 37 -0.82 7.12 -7.99
C ASN A 37 0.16 6.14 -8.66
N ALA A 38 1.02 6.67 -9.50
CA ALA A 38 2.25 6.05 -9.97
C ALA A 38 3.38 7.08 -9.98
N ARG A 39 4.64 6.63 -9.84
CA ARG A 39 5.78 7.54 -9.82
C ARG A 39 5.88 8.35 -11.12
N SER A 40 5.88 7.66 -12.27
CA SER A 40 6.09 8.26 -13.60
C SER A 40 5.38 7.52 -14.73
N ASN A 41 4.91 6.29 -14.53
CA ASN A 41 4.25 5.50 -15.58
C ASN A 41 2.78 5.88 -15.70
N ALA A 42 2.51 6.93 -16.49
CA ALA A 42 1.17 7.42 -16.75
C ALA A 42 0.28 6.38 -17.44
N ALA A 43 0.86 5.55 -18.32
CA ALA A 43 0.10 4.54 -19.06
C ALA A 43 -0.44 3.45 -18.14
N GLU A 44 0.40 2.92 -17.21
CA GLU A 44 -0.07 1.92 -16.24
C GLU A 44 -1.13 2.50 -15.30
N ALA A 45 -0.92 3.70 -14.75
CA ALA A 45 -1.90 4.35 -13.88
C ALA A 45 -3.20 4.68 -14.63
N GLY A 46 -3.09 5.15 -15.87
CA GLY A 46 -4.21 5.44 -16.75
C GLY A 46 -5.05 4.20 -17.03
N ALA A 47 -4.41 3.07 -17.35
CA ALA A 47 -5.11 1.80 -17.60
C ALA A 47 -5.90 1.32 -16.38
N VAL A 48 -5.36 1.48 -15.17
CA VAL A 48 -6.10 1.14 -13.93
C VAL A 48 -7.27 2.07 -13.72
N ALA A 49 -7.08 3.39 -13.89
CA ALA A 49 -8.16 4.36 -13.73
C ALA A 49 -9.27 4.15 -14.78
N GLU A 50 -8.90 3.82 -16.02
CA GLU A 50 -9.89 3.52 -17.09
C GLU A 50 -10.67 2.25 -16.77
N ALA A 51 -10.01 1.18 -16.32
CA ALA A 51 -10.70 -0.03 -15.91
C ALA A 51 -11.71 0.21 -14.77
N ILE A 52 -11.38 1.10 -13.83
CA ILE A 52 -12.31 1.50 -12.76
C ILE A 52 -13.49 2.26 -13.35
N ARG A 53 -13.27 3.21 -14.27
CA ARG A 53 -14.34 3.99 -14.90
C ARG A 53 -15.24 3.13 -15.77
N ALA A 54 -14.66 2.21 -16.55
CA ALA A 54 -15.41 1.24 -17.37
C ALA A 54 -16.30 0.32 -16.50
N GLY A 55 -15.89 0.03 -15.27
CA GLY A 55 -16.70 -0.66 -14.28
C GLY A 55 -17.74 0.21 -13.55
N GLY A 56 -17.96 1.46 -13.98
CA GLY A 56 -18.92 2.40 -13.38
C GLY A 56 -18.41 3.10 -12.11
N GLY A 57 -17.13 2.95 -11.76
CA GLY A 57 -16.49 3.63 -10.64
C GLY A 57 -15.96 5.02 -11.03
N ARG A 58 -15.42 5.75 -10.06
CA ARG A 58 -14.80 7.06 -10.25
C ARG A 58 -13.30 6.94 -9.98
N ALA A 59 -12.47 7.40 -10.90
CA ALA A 59 -11.01 7.39 -10.72
C ALA A 59 -10.34 8.61 -11.35
N ALA A 60 -9.27 9.07 -10.70
CA ALA A 60 -8.32 10.06 -11.21
C ALA A 60 -6.91 9.50 -11.14
N VAL A 61 -5.97 10.08 -11.88
CA VAL A 61 -4.56 9.72 -11.85
C VAL A 61 -3.76 10.85 -11.24
N ALA A 62 -2.83 10.52 -10.35
CA ALA A 62 -1.85 11.46 -9.81
C ALA A 62 -0.44 10.87 -9.99
N LEU A 63 0.39 11.51 -10.80
CA LEU A 63 1.79 11.12 -10.95
C LEU A 63 2.64 11.86 -9.90
N GLY A 64 3.64 11.15 -9.36
CA GLY A 64 4.60 11.73 -8.43
C GLY A 64 5.35 10.66 -7.64
N ASP A 65 6.58 10.98 -7.25
CA ASP A 65 7.38 10.13 -6.38
C ASP A 65 6.98 10.38 -4.92
N VAL A 66 6.63 9.34 -4.20
CA VAL A 66 6.29 9.43 -2.76
C VAL A 66 7.47 9.90 -1.90
N ALA A 67 8.70 9.72 -2.38
CA ALA A 67 9.90 10.18 -1.69
C ALA A 67 10.09 11.71 -1.78
N ASP A 68 9.34 12.40 -2.64
CA ASP A 68 9.35 13.86 -2.75
C ASP A 68 8.16 14.46 -1.98
N PRO A 69 8.41 15.25 -0.91
CA PRO A 69 7.35 15.87 -0.13
C PRO A 69 6.40 16.76 -0.96
N ALA A 70 6.92 17.50 -1.95
CA ALA A 70 6.09 18.36 -2.80
C ALA A 70 5.18 17.54 -3.72
N ALA A 71 5.69 16.41 -4.26
CA ALA A 71 4.87 15.47 -5.01
C ALA A 71 3.81 14.81 -4.12
N ALA A 72 4.13 14.47 -2.87
CA ALA A 72 3.17 13.93 -1.91
C ALA A 72 2.00 14.91 -1.66
N GLU A 73 2.29 16.21 -1.48
CA GLU A 73 1.24 17.23 -1.38
C GLU A 73 0.41 17.35 -2.67
N ALA A 74 1.05 17.29 -3.84
CA ALA A 74 0.35 17.35 -5.11
C ALA A 74 -0.61 16.16 -5.31
N MET A 75 -0.22 14.96 -4.89
CA MET A 75 -1.10 13.77 -4.92
C MET A 75 -2.33 13.93 -4.04
N VAL A 76 -2.18 14.52 -2.84
CA VAL A 76 -3.31 14.78 -1.94
C VAL A 76 -4.21 15.87 -2.53
N ARG A 77 -3.64 16.95 -3.07
CA ARG A 77 -4.42 17.97 -3.79
C ARG A 77 -5.22 17.37 -4.94
N ALA A 78 -4.62 16.46 -5.73
CA ALA A 78 -5.34 15.79 -6.80
C ALA A 78 -6.60 15.03 -6.32
N ALA A 79 -6.59 14.48 -5.10
CA ALA A 79 -7.76 13.85 -4.51
C ALA A 79 -8.83 14.88 -4.10
N THR A 80 -8.42 15.95 -3.42
CA THR A 80 -9.34 16.99 -2.97
C THR A 80 -9.92 17.81 -4.13
N ASP A 81 -9.14 18.08 -5.16
CA ASP A 81 -9.59 18.81 -6.35
C ASP A 81 -10.56 17.99 -7.20
N ALA A 82 -10.28 16.69 -7.38
CA ALA A 82 -11.13 15.82 -8.19
C ALA A 82 -12.42 15.39 -7.47
N PHE A 83 -12.39 15.22 -6.15
CA PHE A 83 -13.47 14.56 -5.39
C PHE A 83 -13.90 15.30 -4.12
N GLY A 84 -13.28 16.41 -3.77
CA GLY A 84 -13.69 17.29 -2.66
C GLY A 84 -13.23 16.84 -1.27
N ARG A 85 -12.65 15.63 -1.12
CA ARG A 85 -12.28 15.04 0.17
C ARG A 85 -11.23 13.95 0.05
N LEU A 86 -10.71 13.49 1.18
CA LEU A 86 -9.88 12.28 1.27
C LEU A 86 -10.22 11.53 2.57
N ASP A 87 -10.60 10.25 2.46
CA ASP A 87 -11.05 9.43 3.57
C ASP A 87 -10.17 8.19 3.80
N ILE A 88 -9.51 7.72 2.75
CA ILE A 88 -8.73 6.49 2.76
C ILE A 88 -7.36 6.78 2.15
N LEU A 89 -6.30 6.49 2.91
CA LEU A 89 -4.94 6.51 2.40
C LEU A 89 -4.37 5.10 2.43
N VAL A 90 -3.89 4.60 1.28
CA VAL A 90 -3.16 3.33 1.20
C VAL A 90 -1.71 3.60 0.78
N ASN A 91 -0.79 3.47 1.71
CA ASN A 91 0.65 3.56 1.48
C ASN A 91 1.16 2.20 0.96
N ASN A 92 1.14 2.03 -0.37
CA ASN A 92 1.54 0.79 -1.04
C ASN A 92 2.83 0.94 -1.87
N ALA A 93 3.23 2.14 -2.26
CA ALA A 93 4.44 2.36 -3.04
C ALA A 93 5.67 1.69 -2.40
N ALA A 94 6.41 0.94 -3.18
CA ALA A 94 7.58 0.20 -2.68
C ALA A 94 8.58 -0.13 -3.79
N ILE A 95 9.84 -0.16 -3.41
CA ILE A 95 10.94 -0.73 -4.18
C ILE A 95 11.33 -2.06 -3.54
N ARG A 96 11.58 -3.07 -4.36
CA ARG A 96 12.04 -4.39 -3.94
C ARG A 96 13.36 -4.68 -4.63
N ARG A 97 14.42 -4.81 -3.85
CA ARG A 97 15.75 -5.18 -4.33
C ARG A 97 16.31 -6.26 -3.43
N GLU A 98 17.22 -7.06 -3.97
CA GLU A 98 18.07 -7.99 -3.23
C GLU A 98 19.52 -7.55 -3.45
N VAL A 99 20.22 -7.21 -2.37
CA VAL A 99 21.62 -6.79 -2.35
C VAL A 99 22.24 -7.39 -1.10
N ALA A 100 23.34 -8.12 -1.26
CA ALA A 100 24.09 -8.65 -0.14
C ALA A 100 24.54 -7.49 0.76
N PHE A 101 24.57 -7.71 2.10
CA PHE A 101 24.83 -6.59 3.01
C PHE A 101 26.24 -6.00 2.81
N GLU A 102 27.22 -6.83 2.50
CA GLU A 102 28.59 -6.43 2.19
C GLU A 102 28.73 -5.63 0.90
N GLU A 103 27.76 -5.76 -0.02
CA GLU A 103 27.71 -5.04 -1.30
C GLU A 103 26.80 -3.81 -1.25
N MET A 104 26.06 -3.64 -0.15
CA MET A 104 25.05 -2.59 -0.02
C MET A 104 25.69 -1.26 0.36
N ASP A 105 25.78 -0.36 -0.58
CA ASP A 105 26.17 1.01 -0.30
C ASP A 105 25.00 1.81 0.33
N PHE A 106 25.34 2.99 0.86
CA PHE A 106 24.36 3.84 1.51
C PHE A 106 23.30 4.39 0.54
N ALA A 107 23.62 4.54 -0.73
CA ALA A 107 22.66 4.99 -1.74
C ALA A 107 21.60 3.90 -2.02
N ALA A 108 22.00 2.64 -2.14
CA ALA A 108 21.09 1.50 -2.28
C ALA A 108 20.20 1.34 -1.04
N TRP A 109 20.77 1.53 0.15
CA TRP A 109 20.02 1.56 1.41
C TRP A 109 18.96 2.66 1.40
N ARG A 110 19.37 3.93 1.17
CA ARG A 110 18.46 5.08 1.16
C ARG A 110 17.37 4.96 0.10
N ALA A 111 17.70 4.53 -1.11
CA ALA A 111 16.72 4.40 -2.20
C ALA A 111 15.50 3.56 -1.82
N VAL A 112 15.67 2.54 -0.97
CA VAL A 112 14.55 1.71 -0.51
C VAL A 112 13.81 2.36 0.65
N LEU A 113 14.53 2.93 1.63
CA LEU A 113 13.90 3.59 2.77
C LEU A 113 13.12 4.82 2.33
N ASP A 114 13.70 5.66 1.47
CA ASP A 114 13.07 6.88 0.96
C ASP A 114 11.69 6.61 0.35
N VAL A 115 11.55 5.52 -0.42
CA VAL A 115 10.25 5.17 -1.02
C VAL A 115 9.35 4.43 -0.05
N CYS A 116 9.88 3.41 0.65
CA CYS A 116 9.05 2.46 1.38
C CYS A 116 8.63 2.95 2.77
N LEU A 117 9.44 3.78 3.42
CA LEU A 117 9.20 4.28 4.77
C LEU A 117 8.98 5.78 4.78
N ASP A 118 9.94 6.55 4.28
CA ASP A 118 9.86 8.01 4.29
C ASP A 118 8.73 8.50 3.38
N GLY A 119 8.51 7.82 2.24
CA GLY A 119 7.37 8.10 1.36
C GLY A 119 6.01 7.91 2.04
N ALA A 120 5.86 6.86 2.85
CA ALA A 120 4.64 6.68 3.63
C ALA A 120 4.46 7.81 4.67
N PHE A 121 5.55 8.27 5.29
CA PHE A 121 5.52 9.44 6.17
C PHE A 121 5.11 10.71 5.40
N HIS A 122 5.73 11.01 4.26
CA HIS A 122 5.43 12.22 3.48
C HIS A 122 3.98 12.28 3.03
N VAL A 123 3.47 11.18 2.43
CA VAL A 123 2.09 11.15 1.94
C VAL A 123 1.09 11.21 3.11
N THR A 124 1.36 10.51 4.22
CA THR A 124 0.50 10.58 5.41
C THR A 124 0.50 11.99 6.00
N ARG A 125 1.66 12.63 6.11
CA ARG A 125 1.79 14.00 6.62
C ARG A 125 1.02 14.99 5.77
N ALA A 126 1.15 14.90 4.44
CA ALA A 126 0.42 15.75 3.49
C ALA A 126 -1.10 15.53 3.57
N ALA A 127 -1.53 14.27 3.73
CA ALA A 127 -2.95 13.90 3.78
C ALA A 127 -3.64 14.24 5.12
N LEU A 128 -2.88 14.56 6.17
CA LEU A 128 -3.39 14.58 7.54
C LEU A 128 -4.57 15.55 7.75
N ALA A 129 -4.54 16.74 7.16
CA ALA A 129 -5.61 17.71 7.28
C ALA A 129 -6.91 17.20 6.64
N ALA A 130 -6.82 16.64 5.43
CA ALA A 130 -7.98 16.08 4.72
C ALA A 130 -8.55 14.85 5.44
N LEU A 131 -7.68 13.95 5.94
CA LEU A 131 -8.10 12.78 6.70
C LEU A 131 -8.80 13.16 8.02
N LYS A 132 -8.31 14.18 8.74
CA LYS A 132 -8.98 14.70 9.93
C LYS A 132 -10.35 15.30 9.61
N ALA A 133 -10.46 16.02 8.50
CA ALA A 133 -11.73 16.62 8.06
C ALA A 133 -12.78 15.55 7.66
N SER A 134 -12.35 14.34 7.33
CA SER A 134 -13.25 13.20 7.04
C SER A 134 -14.10 12.78 8.25
N GLY A 135 -13.57 12.91 9.48
CA GLY A 135 -14.20 12.44 10.72
C GLY A 135 -14.26 10.92 10.88
N SER A 136 -13.90 10.15 9.86
CA SER A 136 -13.94 8.66 9.85
C SER A 136 -12.94 8.07 8.88
N ALA A 137 -11.70 8.59 8.88
CA ALA A 137 -10.68 8.18 7.92
C ALA A 137 -9.99 6.86 8.31
N THR A 138 -9.31 6.30 7.31
CA THR A 138 -8.52 5.08 7.47
C THR A 138 -7.18 5.23 6.74
N ILE A 139 -6.11 4.85 7.41
CA ILE A 139 -4.78 4.69 6.81
C ILE A 139 -4.42 3.20 6.82
N VAL A 140 -4.04 2.67 5.66
CA VAL A 140 -3.53 1.30 5.54
C VAL A 140 -2.11 1.34 4.96
N ASN A 141 -1.15 0.85 5.73
CA ASN A 141 0.22 0.69 5.27
C ASN A 141 0.43 -0.72 4.73
N ILE A 142 1.01 -0.87 3.53
CA ILE A 142 1.34 -2.19 2.98
C ILE A 142 2.76 -2.57 3.41
N GLY A 143 2.80 -3.38 4.43
CA GLY A 143 4.00 -3.99 4.98
C GLY A 143 4.57 -5.12 4.12
N GLY A 144 4.88 -6.22 4.75
CA GLY A 144 5.33 -7.44 4.11
C GLY A 144 5.82 -8.46 5.13
N LEU A 145 5.65 -9.73 4.82
CA LEU A 145 6.08 -10.85 5.65
C LEU A 145 7.52 -10.68 6.16
N THR A 146 8.43 -10.25 5.28
CA THR A 146 9.85 -10.13 5.60
C THR A 146 10.18 -9.04 6.62
N GLY A 147 9.31 -8.07 6.84
CA GLY A 147 9.43 -7.11 7.92
C GLY A 147 9.25 -7.74 9.32
N HIS A 148 8.67 -8.93 9.38
CA HIS A 148 8.45 -9.69 10.62
C HIS A 148 9.41 -10.87 10.77
N THR A 149 9.82 -11.51 9.64
CA THR A 149 10.62 -12.75 9.67
C THR A 149 12.09 -12.53 9.30
N GLY A 150 12.46 -11.35 8.80
CA GLY A 150 13.73 -11.17 8.11
C GLY A 150 13.76 -11.87 6.73
N ALA A 151 14.80 -11.58 5.96
CA ALA A 151 15.11 -12.25 4.69
C ALA A 151 16.57 -11.97 4.30
N PRO A 152 17.28 -12.93 3.68
CA PRO A 152 18.64 -12.73 3.19
C PRO A 152 18.68 -11.64 2.09
N HIS A 153 19.77 -10.91 2.00
CA HIS A 153 20.05 -9.89 0.98
C HIS A 153 19.00 -8.77 0.88
N ARG A 154 18.27 -8.50 1.97
CA ARG A 154 17.17 -7.52 1.98
C ARG A 154 17.16 -6.63 3.22
N ALA A 155 18.31 -6.34 3.82
CA ALA A 155 18.39 -5.54 5.05
C ALA A 155 17.59 -4.22 4.94
N HIS A 156 17.73 -3.46 3.85
CA HIS A 156 16.98 -2.23 3.59
C HIS A 156 15.46 -2.45 3.51
N VAL A 157 15.00 -3.49 2.79
CA VAL A 157 13.56 -3.78 2.64
C VAL A 157 12.97 -4.26 3.96
N VAL A 158 13.68 -5.14 4.67
CA VAL A 158 13.27 -5.65 6.00
C VAL A 158 13.12 -4.49 6.98
N THR A 159 14.13 -3.62 7.06
CA THR A 159 14.11 -2.45 7.94
C THR A 159 12.96 -1.50 7.59
N ALA A 160 12.77 -1.17 6.31
CA ALA A 160 11.66 -0.30 5.90
C ALA A 160 10.29 -0.89 6.25
N LYS A 161 10.10 -2.20 6.04
CA LYS A 161 8.82 -2.87 6.34
C LYS A 161 8.59 -3.05 7.84
N ALA A 162 9.62 -3.29 8.62
CA ALA A 162 9.56 -3.27 10.08
C ALA A 162 9.28 -1.84 10.61
N GLY A 163 9.92 -0.83 10.02
CA GLY A 163 9.67 0.58 10.32
C GLY A 163 8.22 0.98 10.07
N LEU A 164 7.59 0.51 8.98
CA LEU A 164 6.17 0.74 8.72
C LEU A 164 5.27 0.16 9.83
N ALA A 165 5.60 -0.98 10.41
CA ALA A 165 4.85 -1.54 11.54
C ALA A 165 4.99 -0.66 12.80
N GLY A 166 6.17 -0.09 13.04
CA GLY A 166 6.39 0.92 14.07
C GLY A 166 5.57 2.18 13.82
N LEU A 167 5.68 2.75 12.61
CA LEU A 167 4.92 3.93 12.19
C LEU A 167 3.41 3.72 12.31
N THR A 168 2.89 2.54 11.94
CA THR A 168 1.48 2.19 12.06
C THR A 168 1.00 2.30 13.51
N ARG A 169 1.75 1.73 14.46
CA ARG A 169 1.40 1.79 15.88
C ARG A 169 1.47 3.21 16.43
N ALA A 170 2.52 3.96 16.12
CA ALA A 170 2.66 5.35 16.54
C ALA A 170 1.48 6.21 16.05
N LEU A 171 1.18 6.16 14.74
CA LEU A 171 0.07 6.91 14.16
C LEU A 171 -1.30 6.46 14.69
N ALA A 172 -1.48 5.19 15.04
CA ALA A 172 -2.72 4.72 15.66
C ALA A 172 -2.95 5.41 17.03
N HIS A 173 -1.91 5.63 17.83
CA HIS A 173 -2.01 6.41 19.06
C HIS A 173 -2.27 7.89 18.79
N ASP A 174 -1.50 8.51 17.90
CA ASP A 174 -1.57 9.94 17.65
C ASP A 174 -2.89 10.40 17.02
N LEU A 175 -3.51 9.52 16.21
CA LEU A 175 -4.66 9.88 15.37
C LEU A 175 -6.00 9.31 15.86
N ALA A 176 -6.01 8.48 16.90
CA ALA A 176 -7.23 7.87 17.44
C ALA A 176 -8.27 8.91 17.83
N GLY A 177 -7.84 9.99 18.51
CA GLY A 177 -8.73 11.10 18.92
C GLY A 177 -9.36 11.88 17.75
N SER A 178 -8.84 11.70 16.53
CA SER A 178 -9.39 12.28 15.30
C SER A 178 -10.31 11.33 14.53
N GLY A 179 -10.66 10.17 15.08
CA GLY A 179 -11.48 9.16 14.43
C GLY A 179 -10.79 8.45 13.27
N ILE A 180 -9.46 8.44 13.22
CA ILE A 180 -8.67 7.82 12.17
C ILE A 180 -8.16 6.46 12.65
N THR A 181 -8.45 5.38 11.92
CA THR A 181 -7.82 4.08 12.14
C THR A 181 -6.56 3.95 11.29
N VAL A 182 -5.51 3.34 11.86
CA VAL A 182 -4.24 3.12 11.16
C VAL A 182 -3.84 1.66 11.33
N ASN A 183 -3.75 0.91 10.24
CA ASN A 183 -3.41 -0.51 10.25
C ASN A 183 -2.35 -0.83 9.20
N LEU A 184 -1.73 -1.99 9.35
CA LEU A 184 -0.78 -2.54 8.39
C LEU A 184 -1.33 -3.86 7.83
N VAL A 185 -1.29 -4.02 6.52
CA VAL A 185 -1.49 -5.31 5.86
C VAL A 185 -0.11 -5.84 5.48
N ALA A 186 0.21 -7.06 5.89
CA ALA A 186 1.49 -7.73 5.64
C ALA A 186 1.31 -8.90 4.65
N PRO A 187 1.46 -8.65 3.33
CA PRO A 187 1.41 -9.71 2.34
C PRO A 187 2.57 -10.70 2.49
N GLY A 188 2.29 -11.97 2.27
CA GLY A 188 3.29 -13.04 2.18
C GLY A 188 3.82 -13.25 0.76
N MET A 189 3.83 -14.50 0.33
CA MET A 189 4.13 -14.90 -1.04
C MET A 189 2.90 -14.65 -1.91
N ILE A 190 2.88 -13.54 -2.61
CA ILE A 190 1.80 -13.16 -3.51
C ILE A 190 2.27 -13.34 -4.95
N ASP A 191 1.46 -14.04 -5.75
CA ASP A 191 1.66 -14.08 -7.19
C ASP A 191 1.41 -12.68 -7.77
N THR A 192 2.51 -12.05 -8.14
CA THR A 192 2.50 -10.75 -8.81
C THR A 192 3.12 -10.95 -10.18
N ALA A 193 2.38 -11.57 -11.10
CA ALA A 193 2.80 -11.75 -12.47
C ALA A 193 3.23 -10.39 -13.05
N ARG A 194 4.49 -10.32 -13.44
CA ARG A 194 5.05 -9.11 -14.03
C ARG A 194 4.65 -9.11 -15.50
N GLY A 195 3.76 -8.19 -15.86
CA GLY A 195 3.43 -7.95 -17.27
C GLY A 195 4.67 -7.56 -18.09
N PRO A 196 4.56 -7.50 -19.43
CA PRO A 196 5.65 -7.08 -20.33
C PRO A 196 6.20 -5.72 -19.88
N GLY A 197 7.50 -5.64 -19.57
CA GLY A 197 8.17 -4.42 -19.07
C GLY A 197 8.48 -4.41 -17.56
N GLY A 198 8.01 -5.37 -16.77
CA GLY A 198 8.52 -5.59 -15.43
C GLY A 198 9.93 -6.17 -15.49
N SER A 199 10.89 -5.61 -14.73
CA SER A 199 12.22 -6.19 -14.58
C SER A 199 12.07 -7.65 -14.12
N ALA A 200 12.05 -8.57 -15.07
CA ALA A 200 12.08 -9.99 -14.81
C ALA A 200 13.47 -10.34 -14.26
N THR A 201 13.58 -10.52 -12.97
CA THR A 201 14.57 -11.47 -12.49
C THR A 201 14.08 -12.86 -12.94
N PRO A 202 14.82 -13.60 -13.77
CA PRO A 202 14.40 -14.89 -14.33
C PRO A 202 14.20 -15.99 -13.29
N HIS A 203 14.48 -15.72 -12.02
CA HIS A 203 14.42 -16.65 -10.91
C HIS A 203 13.43 -16.15 -9.86
N ALA A 204 12.71 -17.09 -9.24
CA ALA A 204 12.00 -16.78 -8.02
C ALA A 204 12.95 -16.06 -7.06
N PRO A 205 12.53 -14.92 -6.45
CA PRO A 205 13.43 -14.16 -5.59
C PRO A 205 14.04 -15.08 -4.53
N GLY A 206 15.36 -15.02 -4.33
CA GLY A 206 16.11 -15.92 -3.45
C GLY A 206 15.53 -15.98 -2.02
N HIS A 207 14.96 -14.86 -1.56
CA HIS A 207 14.28 -14.79 -0.26
C HIS A 207 13.00 -15.64 -0.15
N ARG A 208 12.46 -16.18 -1.26
CA ARG A 208 11.31 -17.11 -1.26
C ARG A 208 11.73 -18.58 -1.20
N ALA A 209 13.01 -18.88 -1.45
CA ALA A 209 13.51 -20.24 -1.44
C ALA A 209 13.24 -20.93 -0.10
N GLY A 210 12.64 -22.12 -0.13
CA GLY A 210 12.31 -22.89 1.07
C GLY A 210 11.14 -22.41 1.92
N ARG A 211 10.52 -21.25 1.60
CA ARG A 211 9.31 -20.79 2.30
C ARG A 211 8.09 -21.58 1.83
N ARG A 212 7.31 -22.05 2.79
CA ARG A 212 6.04 -22.76 2.53
C ARG A 212 4.89 -21.99 3.17
N THR A 213 3.73 -22.07 2.57
CA THR A 213 2.46 -21.62 3.15
C THR A 213 1.69 -22.83 3.69
N LEU A 214 0.93 -22.67 4.77
CA LEU A 214 0.06 -23.73 5.29
C LEU A 214 -1.09 -24.03 4.33
N VAL A 215 -1.56 -23.00 3.59
CA VAL A 215 -2.61 -23.18 2.56
C VAL A 215 -2.08 -23.82 1.27
N GLY A 216 -0.78 -24.10 1.15
CA GLY A 216 -0.19 -24.86 0.05
C GLY A 216 -0.07 -24.13 -1.29
N ARG A 217 -0.36 -22.83 -1.36
CA ARG A 217 -0.24 -22.00 -2.58
C ARG A 217 0.23 -20.58 -2.28
N GLU A 218 0.66 -19.86 -3.28
CA GLU A 218 0.80 -18.40 -3.21
C GLU A 218 -0.58 -17.73 -3.13
N GLY A 219 -0.64 -16.57 -2.48
CA GLY A 219 -1.83 -15.71 -2.47
C GLY A 219 -1.90 -14.86 -3.74
N THR A 220 -3.04 -14.21 -3.95
CA THR A 220 -3.27 -13.30 -5.07
C THR A 220 -3.26 -11.84 -4.60
N ALA A 221 -3.13 -10.92 -5.55
CA ALA A 221 -3.23 -9.48 -5.27
C ALA A 221 -4.63 -9.12 -4.75
N GLU A 222 -5.66 -9.80 -5.22
CA GLU A 222 -7.06 -9.63 -4.82
C GLU A 222 -7.30 -10.05 -3.36
N GLU A 223 -6.63 -11.11 -2.89
CA GLU A 223 -6.72 -11.51 -1.47
C GLU A 223 -6.12 -10.45 -0.54
N VAL A 224 -5.05 -9.78 -0.98
CA VAL A 224 -4.50 -8.62 -0.25
C VAL A 224 -5.46 -7.43 -0.32
N ALA A 225 -6.04 -7.15 -1.48
CA ALA A 225 -7.00 -6.06 -1.67
C ALA A 225 -8.24 -6.24 -0.79
N ALA A 226 -8.76 -7.46 -0.68
CA ALA A 226 -9.91 -7.77 0.19
C ALA A 226 -9.64 -7.43 1.67
N ALA A 227 -8.44 -7.73 2.18
CA ALA A 227 -8.05 -7.36 3.54
C ALA A 227 -7.97 -5.82 3.72
N VAL A 228 -7.43 -5.10 2.73
CA VAL A 228 -7.40 -3.64 2.73
C VAL A 228 -8.82 -3.07 2.70
N ARG A 229 -9.70 -3.59 1.84
CA ARG A 229 -11.09 -3.14 1.75
C ARG A 229 -11.85 -3.37 3.05
N PHE A 230 -11.67 -4.53 3.70
CA PHE A 230 -12.24 -4.78 5.04
C PHE A 230 -11.82 -3.70 6.03
N LEU A 231 -10.52 -3.37 6.11
CA LEU A 231 -10.01 -2.35 7.02
C LEU A 231 -10.54 -0.95 6.70
N CYS A 232 -10.91 -0.68 5.46
CA CYS A 232 -11.53 0.58 5.04
C CYS A 232 -13.05 0.62 5.28
N GLY A 233 -13.68 -0.52 5.49
CA GLY A 233 -15.12 -0.65 5.68
C GLY A 233 -15.62 -0.30 7.10
N PRO A 234 -16.95 -0.20 7.27
CA PRO A 234 -17.55 0.15 8.56
C PRO A 234 -17.31 -0.92 9.63
N GLY A 235 -17.15 -2.18 9.26
CA GLY A 235 -16.90 -3.29 10.19
C GLY A 235 -15.55 -3.27 10.87
N ALA A 236 -14.59 -2.45 10.38
CA ALA A 236 -13.25 -2.37 10.94
C ALA A 236 -13.00 -1.12 11.82
N ARG A 237 -14.03 -0.37 12.18
CA ARG A 237 -13.87 0.89 12.95
C ARG A 237 -13.27 0.71 14.35
N TYR A 238 -13.26 -0.51 14.88
CA TYR A 238 -12.61 -0.85 16.16
C TYR A 238 -11.25 -1.57 15.97
N VAL A 239 -10.75 -1.62 14.73
CA VAL A 239 -9.44 -2.21 14.40
C VAL A 239 -8.47 -1.08 14.10
N THR A 240 -7.49 -0.85 14.98
CA THR A 240 -6.43 0.13 14.79
C THR A 240 -5.12 -0.35 15.43
N GLY A 241 -3.97 0.08 14.90
CA GLY A 241 -2.63 -0.33 15.35
C GLY A 241 -2.24 -1.76 15.00
N GLN A 242 -3.05 -2.49 14.23
CA GLN A 242 -2.88 -3.91 13.98
C GLN A 242 -2.04 -4.21 12.72
N SER A 243 -1.34 -5.34 12.75
CA SER A 243 -0.71 -5.95 11.57
C SER A 243 -1.54 -7.16 11.13
N ILE A 244 -2.23 -7.03 10.01
CA ILE A 244 -3.05 -8.10 9.43
C ILE A 244 -2.20 -8.89 8.44
N HIS A 245 -1.90 -10.13 8.75
CA HIS A 245 -1.09 -11.01 7.91
C HIS A 245 -1.94 -11.69 6.84
N VAL A 246 -1.61 -11.43 5.56
CA VAL A 246 -2.20 -12.09 4.38
C VAL A 246 -1.10 -12.91 3.74
N ASN A 247 -0.76 -14.06 4.35
CA ASN A 247 0.47 -14.80 4.04
C ASN A 247 0.28 -16.33 3.94
N GLY A 248 -0.96 -16.82 3.97
CA GLY A 248 -1.24 -18.24 3.87
C GLY A 248 -0.64 -19.10 4.99
N GLY A 249 -0.38 -18.52 6.16
CA GLY A 249 0.25 -19.19 7.29
C GLY A 249 1.77 -19.36 7.17
N ALA A 250 2.43 -18.63 6.26
CA ALA A 250 3.90 -18.63 6.18
C ALA A 250 4.58 -17.98 7.41
N PHE A 251 3.82 -17.27 8.22
CA PHE A 251 4.20 -16.72 9.51
C PHE A 251 2.96 -16.66 10.41
N LEU A 252 3.07 -17.26 11.57
CA LEU A 252 2.06 -17.28 12.63
C LEU A 252 2.58 -16.37 13.74
N GLY A 253 2.57 -15.06 13.50
CA GLY A 253 2.98 -14.09 14.50
C GLY A 253 1.88 -13.81 15.52
N GLY A 254 2.25 -13.80 16.80
CA GLY A 254 1.50 -13.24 17.90
C GLY A 254 2.10 -11.92 18.32
#